data_62738e72a0e69aa172b7d9aa92176447
#
_entry.id   62738e72a0e69aa172b7d9aa92176447
#
_cell.length_a   1.000
_cell.length_b   1.000
_cell.length_c   1.000
_cell.angle_alpha   90.00
_cell.angle_beta   90.00
_cell.angle_gamma   90.00
#
_symmetry.space_group_name_H-M   'P 1'
#
loop_
_entity.id
_entity.type
_entity.pdbx_description
1 polymer ?
#
loop_
_entity_poly.entity_id
_entity_poly.type
_entity_poly.pdbx_seq_one_letter_code
_entity_poly.pdbx_strand_id
1 'polypeptide(L)'
;MGISSDTQLQSQFLSYLQEMPESLLPKMGSTSSRLLTGNHEQLPLLEAELLSWYRLALSEQQKITSTKSVLVMNSGYHANIGILPALAKLPLNTLILTDALIHASLIDGVRLISSKNSKHCTYQRYRHNDLTHLAALIEQADDSIERIIIVTESIFSMDGDRADLKALVAVKAADSRIELYVDEAHAVGVLGGNGLGLAEETQTLADIDYLVGTFGKAFASMGAYIICDEQIKQWLINQMRSFIFSTALPPITQCWTRFVLAKMPSLHYLRSHLSELSIRVSNAIDADSSDDYQSPIIPYILGDNASAVKKAQALQKSGFYALPIRPPTVPINTARIRIVMNAKLTHDDCTHLIKQL
;
A
#
# COMPACT_ATOMS: atom_id res chain seq x y z
N MET A 1 -3.27 -1.70 13.25
CA MET A 1 -3.97 -0.59 13.94
C MET A 1 -5.13 -1.05 14.84
N GLY A 2 -5.83 -2.14 14.53
CA GLY A 2 -6.95 -2.64 15.35
C GLY A 2 -8.27 -1.86 15.23
N ILE A 3 -8.37 -0.97 14.24
CA ILE A 3 -9.55 -0.11 14.00
C ILE A 3 -10.82 -0.93 13.72
N SER A 4 -10.71 -2.05 13.00
CA SER A 4 -11.87 -2.88 12.64
C SER A 4 -12.64 -3.46 13.83
N SER A 5 -11.98 -3.63 14.97
CA SER A 5 -12.58 -4.17 16.20
C SER A 5 -12.69 -3.10 17.31
N ASP A 6 -12.58 -1.81 16.95
CA ASP A 6 -12.71 -0.69 17.89
C ASP A 6 -14.17 -0.29 18.04
N THR A 7 -14.83 -0.82 19.08
CA THR A 7 -16.24 -0.56 19.35
C THR A 7 -16.51 0.90 19.75
N GLN A 8 -15.53 1.58 20.36
CA GLN A 8 -15.67 3.00 20.71
C GLN A 8 -15.66 3.85 19.43
N LEU A 9 -14.73 3.57 18.51
CA LEU A 9 -14.66 4.25 17.22
C LEU A 9 -15.92 4.01 16.37
N GLN A 10 -16.45 2.77 16.40
CA GLN A 10 -17.71 2.44 15.72
C GLN A 10 -18.89 3.22 16.31
N SER A 11 -18.99 3.32 17.66
CA SER A 11 -20.03 4.10 18.32
C SER A 11 -19.91 5.59 17.98
N GLN A 12 -18.70 6.14 17.95
CA GLN A 12 -18.47 7.53 17.52
C GLN A 12 -18.91 7.77 16.07
N PHE A 13 -18.69 6.81 15.17
CA PHE A 13 -19.17 6.93 13.80
C PHE A 13 -20.68 6.89 13.70
N LEU A 14 -21.36 6.04 14.48
CA LEU A 14 -22.83 6.00 14.51
C LEU A 14 -23.40 7.34 15.02
N SER A 15 -22.82 7.92 16.09
CA SER A 15 -23.20 9.25 16.56
C SER A 15 -22.96 10.32 15.48
N TYR A 16 -21.81 10.28 14.81
CA TYR A 16 -21.50 11.19 13.71
C TYR A 16 -22.54 11.13 12.59
N LEU A 17 -23.04 9.95 12.24
CA LEU A 17 -24.11 9.80 11.26
C LEU A 17 -25.46 10.36 11.76
N GLN A 18 -25.77 10.17 13.04
CA GLN A 18 -27.01 10.68 13.64
C GLN A 18 -27.05 12.21 13.71
N GLU A 19 -25.89 12.85 13.86
CA GLU A 19 -25.76 14.31 13.90
C GLU A 19 -25.76 14.94 12.49
N MET A 20 -25.63 14.14 11.43
CA MET A 20 -25.64 14.65 10.07
C MET A 20 -27.05 15.12 9.67
N PRO A 21 -27.16 16.26 8.94
CA PRO A 21 -28.41 16.61 8.25
C PRO A 21 -28.84 15.48 7.30
N GLU A 22 -30.14 15.22 7.24
CA GLU A 22 -30.71 14.15 6.39
C GLU A 22 -30.24 14.25 4.91
N SER A 23 -30.13 15.48 4.41
CA SER A 23 -29.66 15.76 3.05
C SER A 23 -28.18 15.36 2.78
N LEU A 24 -27.37 15.18 3.85
CA LEU A 24 -25.95 14.81 3.77
C LEU A 24 -25.69 13.36 4.15
N LEU A 25 -26.72 12.60 4.58
CA LEU A 25 -26.57 11.20 4.92
C LEU A 25 -26.09 10.39 3.72
N PRO A 26 -25.02 9.59 3.89
CA PRO A 26 -24.47 8.82 2.79
C PRO A 26 -25.42 7.70 2.36
N LYS A 27 -25.60 7.53 1.05
CA LYS A 27 -26.36 6.42 0.48
C LYS A 27 -25.66 5.08 0.76
N MET A 28 -26.44 4.00 0.88
CA MET A 28 -25.92 2.65 1.16
C MET A 28 -25.24 2.00 -0.06
N GLY A 29 -25.55 2.45 -1.28
CA GLY A 29 -24.97 1.93 -2.51
C GLY A 29 -24.85 3.01 -3.58
N SER A 30 -23.88 2.87 -4.47
CA SER A 30 -23.65 3.81 -5.58
C SER A 30 -24.49 3.50 -6.81
N THR A 31 -24.92 2.26 -6.98
CA THR A 31 -25.78 1.73 -8.06
C THR A 31 -25.27 1.93 -9.49
N SER A 32 -24.10 2.56 -9.68
CA SER A 32 -23.51 2.85 -10.99
C SER A 32 -21.99 3.06 -10.90
N SER A 33 -21.33 3.13 -12.06
CA SER A 33 -19.90 3.48 -12.15
C SER A 33 -19.70 4.99 -11.94
N ARG A 34 -18.45 5.37 -11.60
CA ARG A 34 -18.09 6.79 -11.37
C ARG A 34 -18.33 7.69 -12.58
N LEU A 35 -18.09 7.17 -13.79
CA LEU A 35 -18.27 7.95 -15.02
C LEU A 35 -19.74 8.14 -15.43
N LEU A 36 -20.65 7.45 -14.77
CA LEU A 36 -22.09 7.62 -14.97
C LEU A 36 -22.69 8.36 -13.77
N THR A 37 -23.50 7.67 -12.97
CA THR A 37 -24.23 8.28 -11.85
C THR A 37 -23.71 7.85 -10.47
N GLY A 38 -22.62 7.06 -10.43
CA GLY A 38 -22.03 6.54 -9.18
C GLY A 38 -21.02 7.45 -8.50
N ASN A 39 -20.68 8.62 -9.08
CA ASN A 39 -19.75 9.58 -8.48
C ASN A 39 -20.45 10.47 -7.45
N HIS A 40 -20.85 9.90 -6.33
CA HIS A 40 -21.51 10.60 -5.23
C HIS A 40 -20.57 11.58 -4.52
N GLU A 41 -21.12 12.54 -3.81
CA GLU A 41 -20.43 13.64 -3.11
C GLU A 41 -19.30 13.19 -2.16
N GLN A 42 -19.47 12.01 -1.53
CA GLN A 42 -18.48 11.47 -0.61
C GLN A 42 -17.13 11.19 -1.30
N LEU A 43 -17.11 10.89 -2.60
CA LEU A 43 -15.88 10.59 -3.34
C LEU A 43 -14.99 11.83 -3.55
N PRO A 44 -15.47 12.92 -4.17
CA PRO A 44 -14.65 14.11 -4.33
C PRO A 44 -14.24 14.71 -2.97
N LEU A 45 -15.06 14.61 -1.94
CA LEU A 45 -14.69 15.04 -0.59
C LEU A 45 -13.55 14.18 -0.03
N LEU A 46 -13.62 12.85 -0.17
CA LEU A 46 -12.55 11.95 0.25
C LEU A 46 -11.24 12.24 -0.53
N GLU A 47 -11.31 12.47 -1.84
CA GLU A 47 -10.14 12.82 -2.65
C GLU A 47 -9.51 14.15 -2.20
N ALA A 48 -10.31 15.15 -1.87
CA ALA A 48 -9.82 16.43 -1.36
C ALA A 48 -9.19 16.30 0.04
N GLU A 49 -9.79 15.52 0.93
CA GLU A 49 -9.26 15.27 2.27
C GLU A 49 -7.96 14.44 2.23
N LEU A 50 -7.86 13.44 1.34
CA LEU A 50 -6.62 12.70 1.11
C LEU A 50 -5.51 13.59 0.58
N LEU A 51 -5.82 14.51 -0.36
CA LEU A 51 -4.85 15.48 -0.83
C LEU A 51 -4.41 16.42 0.28
N SER A 52 -5.33 16.86 1.14
CA SER A 52 -5.00 17.69 2.30
C SER A 52 -4.11 16.92 3.29
N TRP A 53 -4.41 15.66 3.55
CA TRP A 53 -3.61 14.78 4.39
C TRP A 53 -2.18 14.58 3.83
N TYR A 54 -2.06 14.30 2.52
CA TYR A 54 -0.77 14.22 1.84
C TYR A 54 0.05 15.50 2.02
N ARG A 55 -0.60 16.66 1.90
CA ARG A 55 0.07 17.96 2.05
C ARG A 55 0.56 18.24 3.46
N LEU A 56 0.03 17.60 4.51
CA LEU A 56 0.52 17.77 5.88
C LEU A 56 1.99 17.37 6.02
N ALA A 57 2.44 16.37 5.27
CA ALA A 57 3.80 15.84 5.33
C ALA A 57 4.78 16.55 4.39
N LEU A 58 4.31 17.53 3.58
CA LEU A 58 5.16 18.29 2.68
C LEU A 58 5.69 19.57 3.32
N SER A 59 6.90 19.98 2.96
CA SER A 59 7.42 21.33 3.26
C SER A 59 6.59 22.40 2.55
N GLU A 60 6.67 23.66 3.00
CA GLU A 60 5.94 24.74 2.35
C GLU A 60 6.31 24.91 0.87
N GLN A 61 7.59 24.78 0.53
CA GLN A 61 8.05 24.83 -0.86
C GLN A 61 7.44 23.70 -1.70
N GLN A 62 7.41 22.49 -1.19
CA GLN A 62 6.82 21.32 -1.88
C GLN A 62 5.30 21.48 -2.06
N LYS A 63 4.59 22.10 -1.09
CA LYS A 63 3.16 22.39 -1.22
C LYS A 63 2.86 23.35 -2.37
N ILE A 64 3.70 24.37 -2.55
CA ILE A 64 3.53 25.40 -3.60
C ILE A 64 3.77 24.79 -4.99
N THR A 65 4.79 23.95 -5.14
CA THR A 65 5.17 23.36 -6.44
C THR A 65 4.41 22.09 -6.79
N SER A 66 3.67 21.51 -5.84
CA SER A 66 3.00 20.23 -6.03
C SER A 66 1.80 20.35 -6.99
N THR A 67 1.85 19.58 -8.07
CA THR A 67 0.74 19.36 -9.03
C THR A 67 -0.08 18.12 -8.71
N LYS A 68 0.19 17.47 -7.56
CA LYS A 68 -0.42 16.21 -7.17
C LYS A 68 -1.94 16.33 -6.96
N SER A 69 -2.61 15.27 -7.34
CA SER A 69 -4.05 15.06 -7.22
C SER A 69 -4.32 13.62 -6.75
N VAL A 70 -5.54 13.34 -6.36
CA VAL A 70 -5.93 12.02 -5.82
C VAL A 70 -7.06 11.43 -6.65
N LEU A 71 -6.98 10.12 -6.93
CA LEU A 71 -8.07 9.35 -7.51
C LEU A 71 -8.37 8.15 -6.61
N VAL A 72 -9.63 8.03 -6.15
CA VAL A 72 -10.09 6.91 -5.33
C VAL A 72 -10.63 5.78 -6.21
N MET A 73 -10.33 4.53 -5.84
CA MET A 73 -10.67 3.30 -6.57
C MET A 73 -11.23 2.24 -5.64
N ASN A 74 -11.78 1.17 -6.21
CA ASN A 74 -12.52 0.15 -5.45
C ASN A 74 -11.66 -0.72 -4.52
N SER A 75 -10.39 -0.94 -4.84
CA SER A 75 -9.43 -1.66 -4.00
C SER A 75 -8.01 -1.48 -4.53
N GLY A 76 -6.99 -1.86 -3.73
CA GLY A 76 -5.60 -1.89 -4.18
C GLY A 76 -5.40 -2.80 -5.40
N TYR A 77 -6.10 -3.94 -5.45
CA TYR A 77 -6.06 -4.81 -6.62
C TYR A 77 -6.56 -4.11 -7.89
N HIS A 78 -7.73 -3.44 -7.83
CA HIS A 78 -8.26 -2.66 -8.95
C HIS A 78 -7.35 -1.49 -9.34
N ALA A 79 -6.67 -0.88 -8.37
CA ALA A 79 -5.68 0.15 -8.62
C ALA A 79 -4.55 -0.40 -9.48
N ASN A 80 -3.85 -1.42 -9.00
CA ASN A 80 -2.65 -1.95 -9.63
C ASN A 80 -2.92 -2.56 -11.02
N ILE A 81 -4.00 -3.35 -11.18
CA ILE A 81 -4.37 -3.92 -12.49
C ILE A 81 -4.88 -2.88 -13.48
N GLY A 82 -5.24 -1.69 -13.03
CA GLY A 82 -5.75 -0.61 -13.89
C GLY A 82 -4.70 0.43 -14.23
N ILE A 83 -3.91 0.87 -13.25
CA ILE A 83 -2.94 1.97 -13.41
C ILE A 83 -1.83 1.57 -14.38
N LEU A 84 -1.12 0.47 -14.12
CA LEU A 84 0.01 0.06 -14.96
C LEU A 84 -0.36 -0.11 -16.44
N PRO A 85 -1.45 -0.82 -16.81
CA PRO A 85 -1.87 -0.89 -18.20
C PRO A 85 -2.33 0.46 -18.79
N ALA A 86 -2.88 1.35 -17.97
CA ALA A 86 -3.26 2.69 -18.44
C ALA A 86 -2.04 3.55 -18.71
N LEU A 87 -1.02 3.51 -17.86
CA LEU A 87 0.25 4.20 -18.07
C LEU A 87 0.99 3.68 -19.31
N ALA A 88 0.95 2.37 -19.56
CA ALA A 88 1.57 1.74 -20.73
C ALA A 88 0.93 2.14 -22.07
N LYS A 89 -0.25 2.78 -22.06
CA LYS A 89 -0.91 3.32 -23.27
C LYS A 89 -0.47 4.74 -23.62
N LEU A 90 0.29 5.41 -22.76
CA LEU A 90 0.89 6.69 -23.12
C LEU A 90 1.81 6.49 -24.34
N PRO A 91 1.85 7.45 -25.28
CA PRO A 91 2.62 7.31 -26.51
C PRO A 91 4.12 7.58 -26.27
N LEU A 92 4.70 6.85 -25.31
CA LEU A 92 6.10 6.91 -24.91
C LEU A 92 6.69 5.50 -24.90
N ASN A 93 7.88 5.33 -25.45
CA ASN A 93 8.60 4.07 -25.32
C ASN A 93 8.99 3.86 -23.86
N THR A 94 8.29 2.94 -23.20
CA THR A 94 8.35 2.76 -21.76
C THR A 94 8.97 1.43 -21.39
N LEU A 95 9.94 1.44 -20.48
CA LEU A 95 10.44 0.25 -19.77
C LEU A 95 9.86 0.24 -18.35
N ILE A 96 9.19 -0.85 -17.96
CA ILE A 96 8.74 -1.05 -16.59
C ILE A 96 9.70 -2.00 -15.90
N LEU A 97 10.34 -1.56 -14.81
CA LEU A 97 11.24 -2.35 -13.98
C LEU A 97 10.53 -2.69 -12.66
N THR A 98 10.26 -3.97 -12.43
CA THR A 98 9.54 -4.39 -11.22
C THR A 98 10.47 -5.13 -10.27
N ASP A 99 10.30 -4.88 -8.96
CA ASP A 99 10.90 -5.78 -7.97
C ASP A 99 10.37 -7.21 -8.13
N ALA A 100 11.20 -8.19 -7.85
CA ALA A 100 10.86 -9.61 -8.01
C ALA A 100 9.74 -10.10 -7.08
N LEU A 101 9.54 -9.44 -5.93
CA LEU A 101 8.58 -9.82 -4.89
C LEU A 101 7.34 -8.92 -4.80
N ILE A 102 7.06 -8.09 -5.81
CA ILE A 102 5.85 -7.28 -5.83
C ILE A 102 4.57 -8.13 -5.74
N HIS A 103 3.52 -7.54 -5.19
CA HIS A 103 2.22 -8.16 -5.01
C HIS A 103 1.62 -8.68 -6.34
N ALA A 104 0.84 -9.76 -6.24
CA ALA A 104 0.19 -10.40 -7.39
C ALA A 104 -0.61 -9.40 -8.26
N SER A 105 -1.25 -8.40 -7.67
CA SER A 105 -1.99 -7.37 -8.42
C SER A 105 -1.10 -6.51 -9.32
N LEU A 106 0.14 -6.22 -8.92
CA LEU A 106 1.13 -5.53 -9.75
C LEU A 106 1.61 -6.43 -10.88
N ILE A 107 1.87 -7.72 -10.57
CA ILE A 107 2.23 -8.72 -11.58
C ILE A 107 1.12 -8.86 -12.62
N ASP A 108 -0.14 -8.95 -12.19
CA ASP A 108 -1.28 -9.05 -13.09
C ASP A 108 -1.46 -7.76 -13.90
N GLY A 109 -1.24 -6.60 -13.30
CA GLY A 109 -1.22 -5.31 -13.99
C GLY A 109 -0.20 -5.29 -15.13
N VAL A 110 1.03 -5.73 -14.87
CA VAL A 110 2.08 -5.84 -15.90
C VAL A 110 1.71 -6.86 -16.98
N ARG A 111 1.15 -8.02 -16.61
CA ARG A 111 0.70 -9.04 -17.57
C ARG A 111 -0.40 -8.55 -18.50
N LEU A 112 -1.26 -7.64 -18.04
CA LEU A 112 -2.31 -7.03 -18.86
C LEU A 112 -1.74 -6.05 -19.90
N ILE A 113 -0.47 -5.66 -19.81
CA ILE A 113 0.26 -4.91 -20.82
C ILE A 113 0.64 -5.89 -21.93
N SER A 114 -0.31 -6.26 -22.77
CA SER A 114 -0.03 -7.22 -23.84
C SER A 114 0.63 -6.54 -25.02
N SER A 115 1.50 -7.30 -25.73
CA SER A 115 2.16 -6.87 -26.97
C SER A 115 1.20 -6.44 -28.10
N LYS A 116 -0.08 -6.81 -28.00
CA LYS A 116 -1.14 -6.36 -28.92
C LYS A 116 -1.67 -4.96 -28.59
N ASN A 117 -1.57 -4.55 -27.32
CA ASN A 117 -2.15 -3.28 -26.84
C ASN A 117 -1.10 -2.20 -26.55
N SER A 118 0.18 -2.55 -26.51
CA SER A 118 1.27 -1.62 -26.26
C SER A 118 2.52 -2.03 -27.04
N LYS A 119 2.66 -1.47 -28.24
CA LYS A 119 3.87 -1.65 -29.04
C LYS A 119 5.09 -0.95 -28.45
N HIS A 120 4.85 -0.06 -27.48
CA HIS A 120 5.82 0.89 -26.91
C HIS A 120 6.14 0.59 -25.44
N CYS A 121 5.72 -0.56 -24.89
CA CYS A 121 5.99 -0.86 -23.48
C CYS A 121 6.56 -2.26 -23.32
N THR A 122 7.71 -2.34 -22.67
CA THR A 122 8.37 -3.58 -22.25
C THR A 122 8.49 -3.62 -20.75
N TYR A 123 8.69 -4.80 -20.16
CA TYR A 123 8.94 -4.92 -18.74
C TYR A 123 10.04 -5.95 -18.44
N GLN A 124 10.76 -5.71 -17.34
CA GLN A 124 11.76 -6.61 -16.79
C GLN A 124 11.65 -6.64 -15.26
N ARG A 125 12.19 -7.70 -14.66
CA ARG A 125 12.25 -7.84 -13.20
C ARG A 125 13.67 -7.65 -12.72
N TYR A 126 13.87 -6.83 -11.69
CA TYR A 126 15.13 -6.82 -10.95
C TYR A 126 15.02 -7.70 -9.69
N ARG A 127 16.18 -8.18 -9.22
CA ARG A 127 16.23 -8.99 -7.99
C ARG A 127 15.75 -8.15 -6.81
N HIS A 128 15.07 -8.82 -5.89
CA HIS A 128 14.44 -8.19 -4.73
C HIS A 128 15.41 -7.28 -3.96
N ASN A 129 15.00 -6.02 -3.80
CA ASN A 129 15.76 -4.95 -3.14
C ASN A 129 17.23 -4.79 -3.63
N ASP A 130 17.57 -5.29 -4.85
CA ASP A 130 18.92 -5.25 -5.42
C ASP A 130 19.08 -4.03 -6.34
N LEU A 131 19.53 -2.92 -5.75
CA LEU A 131 19.78 -1.66 -6.48
C LEU A 131 20.90 -1.78 -7.50
N THR A 132 21.87 -2.67 -7.30
CA THR A 132 22.97 -2.92 -8.27
C THR A 132 22.40 -3.58 -9.52
N HIS A 133 21.53 -4.57 -9.37
CA HIS A 133 20.87 -5.19 -10.51
C HIS A 133 19.92 -4.22 -11.21
N LEU A 134 19.18 -3.39 -10.42
CA LEU A 134 18.33 -2.34 -10.98
C LEU A 134 19.13 -1.35 -11.84
N ALA A 135 20.27 -0.85 -11.34
CA ALA A 135 21.15 0.05 -12.08
C ALA A 135 21.66 -0.58 -13.38
N ALA A 136 22.09 -1.85 -13.34
CA ALA A 136 22.52 -2.56 -14.54
C ALA A 136 21.42 -2.68 -15.60
N LEU A 137 20.14 -2.88 -15.19
CA LEU A 137 19.01 -2.92 -16.14
C LEU A 137 18.71 -1.53 -16.75
N ILE A 138 18.88 -0.47 -15.97
CA ILE A 138 18.72 0.92 -16.45
C ILE A 138 19.83 1.24 -17.48
N GLU A 139 21.08 0.90 -17.19
CA GLU A 139 22.20 1.10 -18.10
C GLU A 139 22.08 0.30 -19.42
N GLN A 140 21.44 -0.86 -19.38
CA GLN A 140 21.18 -1.71 -20.55
C GLN A 140 19.94 -1.31 -21.32
N ALA A 141 19.16 -0.33 -20.82
CA ALA A 141 17.97 0.13 -21.51
C ALA A 141 18.34 0.74 -22.88
N ASP A 142 17.58 0.37 -23.91
CA ASP A 142 17.75 0.90 -25.25
C ASP A 142 17.61 2.44 -25.29
N ASP A 143 18.41 3.11 -26.11
CA ASP A 143 18.40 4.57 -26.25
C ASP A 143 17.03 5.12 -26.70
N SER A 144 16.19 4.30 -27.31
CA SER A 144 14.82 4.66 -27.69
C SER A 144 13.85 4.72 -26.52
N ILE A 145 14.24 4.27 -25.31
CA ILE A 145 13.40 4.33 -24.11
C ILE A 145 13.30 5.76 -23.61
N GLU A 146 12.09 6.30 -23.64
CA GLU A 146 11.78 7.67 -23.24
C GLU A 146 11.34 7.75 -21.78
N ARG A 147 10.87 6.61 -21.20
CA ARG A 147 10.38 6.54 -19.81
C ARG A 147 10.70 5.20 -19.17
N ILE A 148 11.14 5.24 -17.93
CA ILE A 148 11.39 4.07 -17.08
C ILE A 148 10.52 4.16 -15.84
N ILE A 149 9.62 3.19 -15.62
CA ILE A 149 8.81 3.14 -14.40
C ILE A 149 9.37 2.06 -13.48
N ILE A 150 9.94 2.47 -12.35
CA ILE A 150 10.38 1.53 -11.29
C ILE A 150 9.19 1.26 -10.38
N VAL A 151 8.80 -0.01 -10.26
CA VAL A 151 7.65 -0.46 -9.48
C VAL A 151 8.12 -1.27 -8.27
N THR A 152 7.75 -0.83 -7.08
CA THR A 152 8.07 -1.49 -5.81
C THR A 152 6.92 -1.40 -4.82
N GLU A 153 7.01 -2.17 -3.73
CA GLU A 153 6.20 -1.96 -2.52
C GLU A 153 7.06 -1.28 -1.46
N SER A 154 6.45 -0.45 -0.63
CA SER A 154 7.15 0.14 0.52
C SER A 154 7.48 -0.91 1.59
N ILE A 155 6.53 -1.81 1.85
CA ILE A 155 6.67 -2.99 2.71
C ILE A 155 6.20 -4.21 1.93
N PHE A 156 7.04 -5.22 1.81
CA PHE A 156 6.70 -6.45 1.10
C PHE A 156 5.85 -7.38 1.96
N SER A 157 4.79 -7.89 1.36
CA SER A 157 3.67 -8.51 2.07
C SER A 157 4.01 -9.81 2.81
N MET A 158 5.01 -10.59 2.36
CA MET A 158 5.35 -11.90 2.90
C MET A 158 6.55 -11.87 3.85
N ASP A 159 7.48 -10.95 3.63
CA ASP A 159 8.73 -10.85 4.37
C ASP A 159 8.72 -9.67 5.35
N GLY A 160 7.89 -8.67 5.13
CA GLY A 160 7.77 -7.50 6.01
C GLY A 160 8.94 -6.53 5.90
N ASP A 161 9.89 -6.81 5.03
CA ASP A 161 11.03 -5.95 4.76
C ASP A 161 10.63 -4.72 3.95
N ARG A 162 11.48 -3.70 3.93
CA ARG A 162 11.22 -2.39 3.33
C ARG A 162 12.05 -2.19 2.06
N ALA A 163 11.49 -1.45 1.12
CA ALA A 163 12.27 -0.86 0.04
C ALA A 163 13.12 0.32 0.57
N ASP A 164 14.32 0.47 0.03
CA ASP A 164 15.13 1.69 0.26
C ASP A 164 14.64 2.81 -0.67
N LEU A 165 13.59 3.53 -0.23
CA LEU A 165 13.01 4.62 -1.01
C LEU A 165 13.98 5.78 -1.21
N LYS A 166 14.90 6.04 -0.27
CA LYS A 166 15.91 7.10 -0.42
C LYS A 166 16.87 6.79 -1.56
N ALA A 167 17.34 5.55 -1.61
CA ALA A 167 18.22 5.12 -2.70
C ALA A 167 17.49 5.08 -4.04
N LEU A 168 16.21 4.67 -4.10
CA LEU A 168 15.39 4.72 -5.31
C LEU A 168 15.19 6.16 -5.80
N VAL A 169 14.98 7.13 -4.90
CA VAL A 169 14.90 8.55 -5.23
C VAL A 169 16.25 9.05 -5.76
N ALA A 170 17.38 8.61 -5.20
CA ALA A 170 18.69 8.96 -5.73
C ALA A 170 18.91 8.39 -7.15
N VAL A 171 18.46 7.17 -7.44
CA VAL A 171 18.47 6.58 -8.78
C VAL A 171 17.61 7.42 -9.74
N LYS A 172 16.41 7.82 -9.33
CA LYS A 172 15.54 8.70 -10.13
C LYS A 172 16.20 10.05 -10.41
N ALA A 173 16.85 10.66 -9.43
CA ALA A 173 17.51 11.95 -9.59
C ALA A 173 18.66 11.93 -10.61
N ALA A 174 19.25 10.76 -10.86
CA ALA A 174 20.34 10.58 -11.81
C ALA A 174 19.87 10.43 -13.27
N ASP A 175 18.61 10.09 -13.52
CA ASP A 175 18.05 9.90 -14.86
C ASP A 175 16.60 10.44 -14.92
N SER A 176 16.41 11.50 -15.70
CA SER A 176 15.12 12.20 -15.83
C SER A 176 14.00 11.35 -16.48
N ARG A 177 14.33 10.20 -17.07
CA ARG A 177 13.35 9.25 -17.63
C ARG A 177 12.66 8.44 -16.54
N ILE A 178 13.20 8.41 -15.32
CA ILE A 178 12.76 7.53 -14.25
C ILE A 178 11.58 8.13 -13.49
N GLU A 179 10.54 7.32 -13.35
CA GLU A 179 9.36 7.56 -12.51
C GLU A 179 9.23 6.44 -11.48
N LEU A 180 8.82 6.78 -10.25
CA LEU A 180 8.67 5.84 -9.15
C LEU A 180 7.20 5.51 -8.90
N TYR A 181 6.85 4.23 -8.98
CA TYR A 181 5.58 3.66 -8.56
C TYR A 181 5.78 2.92 -7.24
N VAL A 182 5.17 3.41 -6.16
CA VAL A 182 5.29 2.83 -4.83
C VAL A 182 3.92 2.42 -4.30
N ASP A 183 3.75 1.13 -4.01
CA ASP A 183 2.57 0.59 -3.33
C ASP A 183 2.79 0.62 -1.81
N GLU A 184 2.10 1.53 -1.13
CA GLU A 184 2.13 1.74 0.31
C GLU A 184 1.08 0.90 1.07
N ALA A 185 0.48 -0.09 0.44
CA ALA A 185 -0.67 -0.81 1.00
C ALA A 185 -0.42 -1.41 2.39
N HIS A 186 0.82 -1.78 2.73
CA HIS A 186 1.20 -2.29 4.05
C HIS A 186 1.74 -1.23 5.01
N ALA A 187 2.11 -0.05 4.51
CA ALA A 187 2.70 1.02 5.32
C ALA A 187 1.71 2.15 5.64
N VAL A 188 0.75 2.45 4.75
CA VAL A 188 -0.26 3.49 4.99
C VAL A 188 -1.08 3.20 6.23
N GLY A 189 -1.23 4.21 7.10
CA GLY A 189 -1.86 4.11 8.42
C GLY A 189 -0.95 3.51 9.51
N VAL A 190 0.23 2.98 9.14
CA VAL A 190 1.15 2.23 10.02
C VAL A 190 2.45 2.98 10.25
N LEU A 191 3.05 3.53 9.21
CA LEU A 191 4.32 4.27 9.25
C LEU A 191 4.10 5.76 8.97
N GLY A 192 5.10 6.56 9.31
CA GLY A 192 5.09 8.00 9.16
C GLY A 192 4.39 8.74 10.30
N GLY A 193 4.77 9.98 10.53
CA GLY A 193 4.24 10.83 11.60
C GLY A 193 2.72 11.03 11.51
N ASN A 194 2.22 11.28 10.32
CA ASN A 194 0.80 11.42 10.03
C ASN A 194 0.13 10.11 9.56
N GLY A 195 0.92 9.04 9.33
CA GLY A 195 0.44 7.74 8.87
C GLY A 195 0.36 7.59 7.36
N LEU A 196 1.07 8.41 6.59
CA LEU A 196 1.10 8.33 5.11
C LEU A 196 1.96 7.19 4.56
N GLY A 197 2.72 6.50 5.41
CA GLY A 197 3.51 5.35 5.04
C GLY A 197 5.02 5.57 5.07
N LEU A 198 5.76 4.71 4.37
CA LEU A 198 7.22 4.71 4.35
C LEU A 198 7.78 5.95 3.64
N ALA A 199 7.12 6.39 2.57
CA ALA A 199 7.55 7.59 1.85
C ALA A 199 7.50 8.85 2.72
N GLU A 200 6.53 8.96 3.65
CA GLU A 200 6.53 10.01 4.67
C GLU A 200 7.69 9.84 5.65
N GLU A 201 7.87 8.64 6.20
CA GLU A 201 8.89 8.34 7.20
C GLU A 201 10.30 8.61 6.67
N THR A 202 10.55 8.29 5.42
CA THR A 202 11.84 8.50 4.75
C THR A 202 12.01 9.90 4.13
N GLN A 203 10.97 10.75 4.20
CA GLN A 203 10.93 12.09 3.61
C GLN A 203 11.08 12.11 2.07
N THR A 204 10.63 11.05 1.40
CA THR A 204 10.67 10.89 -0.06
C THR A 204 9.32 11.13 -0.73
N LEU A 205 8.30 11.51 0.03
CA LEU A 205 6.92 11.58 -0.41
C LEU A 205 6.70 12.45 -1.66
N ALA A 206 7.42 13.58 -1.75
CA ALA A 206 7.31 14.51 -2.89
C ALA A 206 7.94 13.94 -4.18
N ASP A 207 8.88 13.00 -4.06
CA ASP A 207 9.65 12.44 -5.17
C ASP A 207 9.00 11.24 -5.82
N ILE A 208 7.92 10.70 -5.20
CA ILE A 208 7.16 9.57 -5.75
C ILE A 208 6.17 10.09 -6.79
N ASP A 209 6.18 9.49 -7.97
CA ASP A 209 5.28 9.88 -9.07
C ASP A 209 3.90 9.24 -8.91
N TYR A 210 3.85 7.96 -8.54
CA TYR A 210 2.65 7.16 -8.38
C TYR A 210 2.64 6.52 -7.00
N LEU A 211 2.00 7.18 -6.03
CA LEU A 211 1.86 6.67 -4.66
C LEU A 211 0.50 6.00 -4.52
N VAL A 212 0.48 4.70 -4.33
CA VAL A 212 -0.75 3.91 -4.16
C VAL A 212 -0.92 3.51 -2.71
N GLY A 213 -2.11 3.74 -2.14
CA GLY A 213 -2.47 3.27 -0.81
C GLY A 213 -3.82 2.55 -0.80
N THR A 214 -4.10 1.78 0.24
CA THR A 214 -5.36 1.05 0.39
C THR A 214 -6.05 1.35 1.71
N PHE A 215 -7.38 1.37 1.68
CA PHE A 215 -8.21 1.46 2.88
C PHE A 215 -8.56 0.08 3.48
N GLY A 216 -8.25 -1.00 2.76
CA GLY A 216 -8.62 -2.37 3.14
C GLY A 216 -7.81 -2.98 4.29
N LYS A 217 -6.80 -2.29 4.80
CA LYS A 217 -5.91 -2.78 5.87
C LYS A 217 -6.00 -1.91 7.14
N ALA A 218 -5.06 -0.98 7.32
CA ALA A 218 -5.01 -0.16 8.55
C ALA A 218 -6.22 0.75 8.75
N PHE A 219 -6.88 1.18 7.68
CA PHE A 219 -8.10 1.99 7.73
C PHE A 219 -9.38 1.20 8.08
N ALA A 220 -9.31 -0.14 8.07
CA ALA A 220 -10.48 -0.99 8.30
C ALA A 220 -11.70 -0.61 7.45
N SER A 221 -11.46 -0.31 6.18
CA SER A 221 -12.47 0.12 5.21
C SER A 221 -12.32 -0.66 3.90
N MET A 222 -12.89 -0.15 2.83
CA MET A 222 -12.74 -0.70 1.47
C MET A 222 -12.34 0.42 0.52
N GLY A 223 -11.51 0.08 -0.48
CA GLY A 223 -11.04 1.02 -1.49
C GLY A 223 -9.52 1.17 -1.49
N ALA A 224 -9.07 2.00 -2.40
CA ALA A 224 -7.69 2.42 -2.56
C ALA A 224 -7.64 3.82 -3.16
N TYR A 225 -6.46 4.40 -3.18
CA TYR A 225 -6.22 5.68 -3.84
C TYR A 225 -4.86 5.66 -4.54
N ILE A 226 -4.73 6.51 -5.54
CA ILE A 226 -3.44 6.93 -6.08
C ILE A 226 -3.28 8.43 -5.87
N ILE A 227 -2.07 8.84 -5.51
CA ILE A 227 -1.61 10.23 -5.56
C ILE A 227 -0.63 10.32 -6.73
N CYS A 228 -0.94 11.15 -7.70
CA CYS A 228 -0.15 11.36 -8.91
C CYS A 228 -0.42 12.77 -9.44
N ASP A 229 0.28 13.18 -10.48
CA ASP A 229 0.01 14.47 -11.11
C ASP A 229 -1.39 14.54 -11.71
N GLU A 230 -2.00 15.75 -11.72
CA GLU A 230 -3.38 15.94 -12.21
C GLU A 230 -3.55 15.46 -13.65
N GLN A 231 -2.56 15.66 -14.52
CA GLN A 231 -2.63 15.18 -15.92
C GLN A 231 -2.72 13.65 -15.98
N ILE A 232 -1.97 12.96 -15.12
CA ILE A 232 -2.02 11.50 -15.02
C ILE A 232 -3.37 11.06 -14.45
N LYS A 233 -3.90 11.73 -13.43
CA LYS A 233 -5.25 11.45 -12.92
C LYS A 233 -6.29 11.52 -14.05
N GLN A 234 -6.27 12.57 -14.86
CA GLN A 234 -7.18 12.72 -15.98
C GLN A 234 -7.00 11.60 -17.03
N TRP A 235 -5.75 11.20 -17.28
CA TRP A 235 -5.46 10.04 -18.13
C TRP A 235 -6.05 8.76 -17.58
N LEU A 236 -5.85 8.48 -16.29
CA LEU A 236 -6.36 7.28 -15.62
C LEU A 236 -7.89 7.21 -15.66
N ILE A 237 -8.59 8.31 -15.40
CA ILE A 237 -10.06 8.39 -15.48
C ILE A 237 -10.56 7.92 -16.85
N ASN A 238 -9.85 8.24 -17.93
CA ASN A 238 -10.26 7.94 -19.30
C ASN A 238 -9.70 6.62 -19.85
N GLN A 239 -8.67 6.03 -19.25
CA GLN A 239 -7.98 4.86 -19.81
C GLN A 239 -8.01 3.63 -18.91
N MET A 240 -8.28 3.81 -17.62
CA MET A 240 -8.22 2.74 -16.63
C MET A 240 -9.51 1.92 -16.62
N ARG A 241 -9.47 0.71 -17.22
CA ARG A 241 -10.65 -0.14 -17.38
C ARG A 241 -11.29 -0.56 -16.06
N SER A 242 -10.47 -0.87 -15.04
CA SER A 242 -10.97 -1.22 -13.70
C SER A 242 -11.70 -0.07 -13.00
N PHE A 243 -11.48 1.18 -13.42
CA PHE A 243 -12.21 2.35 -12.96
C PHE A 243 -13.50 2.58 -13.77
N ILE A 244 -13.39 2.52 -15.10
CA ILE A 244 -14.49 2.84 -16.03
C ILE A 244 -15.64 1.84 -15.89
N PHE A 245 -15.32 0.53 -15.79
CA PHE A 245 -16.29 -0.56 -15.87
C PHE A 245 -16.65 -1.19 -14.52
N SER A 246 -16.29 -0.54 -13.41
CA SER A 246 -16.65 -0.98 -12.06
C SER A 246 -17.71 -0.08 -11.45
N THR A 247 -18.66 -0.67 -10.74
CA THR A 247 -19.56 0.07 -9.84
C THR A 247 -18.73 0.81 -8.80
N ALA A 248 -19.05 2.07 -8.53
CA ALA A 248 -18.34 2.87 -7.53
C ALA A 248 -18.54 2.31 -6.11
N LEU A 249 -17.63 2.64 -5.21
CA LEU A 249 -17.75 2.30 -3.80
C LEU A 249 -19.02 2.86 -3.18
N PRO A 250 -19.67 2.13 -2.26
CA PRO A 250 -20.84 2.65 -1.53
C PRO A 250 -20.50 3.95 -0.78
N PRO A 251 -21.32 5.00 -0.87
CA PRO A 251 -21.06 6.27 -0.18
C PRO A 251 -20.87 6.13 1.33
N ILE A 252 -21.59 5.22 1.98
CA ILE A 252 -21.44 4.94 3.40
C ILE A 252 -20.02 4.45 3.75
N THR A 253 -19.41 3.62 2.89
CA THR A 253 -18.04 3.15 3.05
C THR A 253 -17.04 4.30 2.94
N GLN A 254 -17.27 5.22 2.01
CA GLN A 254 -16.44 6.40 1.83
C GLN A 254 -16.57 7.36 3.03
N CYS A 255 -17.79 7.53 3.55
CA CYS A 255 -18.05 8.31 4.76
C CYS A 255 -17.29 7.73 5.96
N TRP A 256 -17.31 6.40 6.15
CA TRP A 256 -16.47 5.74 7.14
C TRP A 256 -14.97 5.99 6.92
N THR A 257 -14.50 5.87 5.67
CA THR A 257 -13.09 6.12 5.34
C THR A 257 -12.67 7.55 5.69
N ARG A 258 -13.49 8.55 5.36
CA ARG A 258 -13.26 9.96 5.72
C ARG A 258 -13.22 10.16 7.24
N PHE A 259 -14.15 9.55 7.96
CA PHE A 259 -14.18 9.59 9.41
C PHE A 259 -12.90 9.02 10.05
N VAL A 260 -12.40 7.89 9.51
CA VAL A 260 -11.13 7.31 9.97
C VAL A 260 -9.94 8.18 9.56
N LEU A 261 -9.93 8.70 8.32
CA LEU A 261 -8.87 9.56 7.80
C LEU A 261 -8.67 10.80 8.68
N ALA A 262 -9.76 11.45 9.09
CA ALA A 262 -9.70 12.62 9.96
C ALA A 262 -9.03 12.34 11.33
N LYS A 263 -9.03 11.08 11.77
CA LYS A 263 -8.40 10.66 13.04
C LYS A 263 -6.94 10.18 12.85
N MET A 264 -6.50 9.86 11.63
CA MET A 264 -5.19 9.27 11.39
C MET A 264 -4.00 10.04 11.99
N PRO A 265 -3.91 11.38 11.89
CA PRO A 265 -2.80 12.11 12.51
C PRO A 265 -2.76 11.91 14.02
N SER A 266 -3.91 11.86 14.71
CA SER A 266 -3.99 11.69 16.17
C SER A 266 -3.68 10.27 16.65
N LEU A 267 -3.67 9.27 15.76
CA LEU A 267 -3.40 7.86 16.11
C LEU A 267 -1.91 7.52 16.15
N HIS A 268 -1.01 8.50 16.24
CA HIS A 268 0.43 8.28 16.35
C HIS A 268 0.81 7.38 17.53
N TYR A 269 0.10 7.49 18.67
CA TYR A 269 0.34 6.63 19.83
C TYR A 269 0.11 5.15 19.54
N LEU A 270 -0.87 4.79 18.69
CA LEU A 270 -1.08 3.40 18.25
C LEU A 270 0.03 2.93 17.31
N ARG A 271 0.54 3.82 16.45
CA ARG A 271 1.68 3.50 15.57
C ARG A 271 2.94 3.25 16.39
N SER A 272 3.23 4.09 17.37
CA SER A 272 4.37 3.93 18.28
C SER A 272 4.27 2.63 19.07
N HIS A 273 3.11 2.36 19.66
CA HIS A 273 2.87 1.11 20.38
C HIS A 273 3.01 -0.13 19.48
N LEU A 274 2.46 -0.09 18.26
CA LEU A 274 2.60 -1.17 17.28
C LEU A 274 4.06 -1.42 16.91
N SER A 275 4.84 -0.36 16.71
CA SER A 275 6.28 -0.44 16.43
C SER A 275 7.02 -1.11 17.59
N GLU A 276 6.81 -0.65 18.82
CA GLU A 276 7.43 -1.22 20.02
C GLU A 276 7.14 -2.73 20.16
N LEU A 277 5.87 -3.13 20.03
CA LEU A 277 5.49 -4.54 20.09
C LEU A 277 6.13 -5.37 18.96
N SER A 278 6.22 -4.80 17.77
CA SER A 278 6.79 -5.47 16.61
C SER A 278 8.29 -5.69 16.76
N ILE A 279 9.03 -4.67 17.19
CA ILE A 279 10.47 -4.78 17.52
C ILE A 279 10.69 -5.89 18.55
N ARG A 280 9.91 -5.88 19.63
CA ARG A 280 10.05 -6.87 20.69
C ARG A 280 9.85 -8.31 20.22
N VAL A 281 8.88 -8.57 19.34
CA VAL A 281 8.64 -9.92 18.80
C VAL A 281 9.70 -10.27 17.75
N SER A 282 10.10 -9.33 16.90
CA SER A 282 11.16 -9.54 15.90
C SER A 282 12.47 -9.94 16.54
N ASN A 283 12.93 -9.21 17.55
CA ASN A 283 14.17 -9.50 18.28
C ASN A 283 14.13 -10.84 19.02
N ALA A 284 12.95 -11.34 19.38
CA ALA A 284 12.82 -12.66 19.99
C ALA A 284 12.92 -13.82 18.97
N ILE A 285 12.64 -13.54 17.69
CA ILE A 285 12.75 -14.52 16.59
C ILE A 285 14.18 -14.53 16.04
N ASP A 286 14.78 -13.38 15.89
CA ASP A 286 16.13 -13.20 15.35
C ASP A 286 16.87 -12.16 16.19
N ALA A 287 17.71 -12.67 17.10
CA ALA A 287 18.50 -11.83 18.00
C ALA A 287 19.61 -11.04 17.28
N ASP A 288 19.99 -11.45 16.07
CA ASP A 288 20.95 -10.76 15.21
C ASP A 288 20.27 -9.77 14.26
N SER A 289 18.93 -9.69 14.27
CA SER A 289 18.24 -8.67 13.50
C SER A 289 18.66 -7.28 14.00
N SER A 290 18.99 -6.39 13.08
CA SER A 290 19.28 -4.99 13.40
C SER A 290 18.12 -4.42 14.23
N ASP A 291 18.39 -3.54 15.20
CA ASP A 291 17.37 -2.83 15.98
C ASP A 291 16.40 -1.98 15.13
N ASP A 292 16.56 -2.04 13.82
CA ASP A 292 15.73 -1.32 12.87
C ASP A 292 14.35 -1.97 12.72
N TYR A 293 13.34 -1.27 13.19
CA TYR A 293 11.95 -1.65 12.95
C TYR A 293 11.65 -1.72 11.46
N GLN A 294 11.34 -2.91 10.97
CA GLN A 294 10.98 -3.09 9.57
C GLN A 294 9.49 -2.85 9.34
N SER A 295 8.62 -3.65 9.96
CA SER A 295 7.18 -3.53 9.82
C SER A 295 6.44 -4.40 10.83
N PRO A 296 5.10 -4.26 10.98
CA PRO A 296 4.32 -5.16 11.81
C PRO A 296 4.15 -6.57 11.21
N ILE A 297 4.78 -6.86 10.10
CA ILE A 297 4.79 -8.19 9.45
C ILE A 297 6.13 -8.85 9.77
N ILE A 298 6.10 -9.93 10.55
CA ILE A 298 7.29 -10.61 11.03
C ILE A 298 7.26 -12.05 10.52
N PRO A 299 8.17 -12.44 9.61
CA PRO A 299 8.24 -13.81 9.12
C PRO A 299 8.97 -14.71 10.11
N TYR A 300 8.31 -15.75 10.61
CA TYR A 300 8.95 -16.83 11.37
C TYR A 300 9.19 -18.02 10.44
N ILE A 301 10.39 -18.07 9.85
CA ILE A 301 10.74 -19.07 8.81
C ILE A 301 11.04 -20.41 9.48
N LEU A 302 10.35 -21.47 9.03
CA LEU A 302 10.47 -22.84 9.53
C LEU A 302 11.04 -23.82 8.49
N GLY A 303 11.12 -23.39 7.23
CA GLY A 303 11.66 -24.17 6.12
C GLY A 303 10.62 -25.08 5.48
N ASP A 304 10.28 -26.20 6.12
CA ASP A 304 9.36 -27.18 5.55
C ASP A 304 7.88 -26.95 5.88
N ASN A 305 7.01 -27.52 5.04
CA ASN A 305 5.55 -27.31 5.15
C ASN A 305 4.95 -27.95 6.43
N ALA A 306 5.46 -29.10 6.85
CA ALA A 306 4.90 -29.82 8.00
C ALA A 306 5.20 -29.08 9.31
N SER A 307 6.41 -28.59 9.47
CA SER A 307 6.83 -27.73 10.60
C SER A 307 5.99 -26.46 10.69
N ALA A 308 5.76 -25.78 9.54
CA ALA A 308 4.92 -24.59 9.50
C ALA A 308 3.46 -24.87 9.91
N VAL A 309 2.89 -25.97 9.44
CA VAL A 309 1.52 -26.38 9.83
C VAL A 309 1.45 -26.74 11.31
N LYS A 310 2.40 -27.52 11.81
CA LYS A 310 2.46 -27.92 13.23
C LYS A 310 2.58 -26.71 14.16
N LYS A 311 3.46 -25.76 13.81
CA LYS A 311 3.63 -24.51 14.58
C LYS A 311 2.37 -23.65 14.55
N ALA A 312 1.71 -23.50 13.39
CA ALA A 312 0.45 -22.76 13.30
C ALA A 312 -0.62 -23.34 14.22
N GLN A 313 -0.77 -24.68 14.22
CA GLN A 313 -1.71 -25.36 15.10
C GLN A 313 -1.39 -25.18 16.58
N ALA A 314 -0.10 -25.18 16.96
CA ALA A 314 0.34 -24.93 18.33
C ALA A 314 -0.01 -23.50 18.77
N LEU A 315 0.28 -22.50 17.93
CA LEU A 315 -0.07 -21.10 18.19
C LEU A 315 -1.59 -20.91 18.32
N GLN A 316 -2.38 -21.54 17.46
CA GLN A 316 -3.85 -21.48 17.53
C GLN A 316 -4.39 -22.07 18.83
N LYS A 317 -3.82 -23.19 19.31
CA LYS A 317 -4.18 -23.78 20.62
C LYS A 317 -3.82 -22.87 21.79
N SER A 318 -2.80 -22.02 21.63
CA SER A 318 -2.37 -21.02 22.62
C SER A 318 -3.12 -19.68 22.47
N GLY A 319 -4.15 -19.60 21.61
CA GLY A 319 -4.99 -18.41 21.44
C GLY A 319 -4.53 -17.43 20.36
N PHE A 320 -3.45 -17.73 19.61
CA PHE A 320 -2.96 -16.87 18.54
C PHE A 320 -3.45 -17.36 17.17
N TYR A 321 -4.22 -16.52 16.45
CA TYR A 321 -4.64 -16.84 15.09
C TYR A 321 -3.47 -16.65 14.11
N ALA A 322 -2.74 -17.72 13.86
CA ALA A 322 -1.59 -17.76 12.95
C ALA A 322 -1.82 -18.79 11.85
N LEU A 323 -1.43 -18.43 10.62
CA LEU A 323 -1.57 -19.30 9.45
C LEU A 323 -0.21 -19.65 8.86
N PRO A 324 -0.03 -20.89 8.37
CA PRO A 324 1.20 -21.29 7.70
C PRO A 324 1.18 -20.78 6.26
N ILE A 325 2.21 -20.04 5.88
CA ILE A 325 2.46 -19.62 4.49
C ILE A 325 3.42 -20.62 3.86
N ARG A 326 3.07 -21.15 2.70
CA ARG A 326 3.75 -22.26 2.04
C ARG A 326 3.86 -22.04 0.52
N PRO A 327 4.70 -22.78 -0.18
CA PRO A 327 4.69 -22.79 -1.65
C PRO A 327 3.27 -23.06 -2.20
N PRO A 328 2.86 -22.44 -3.30
CA PRO A 328 3.65 -21.56 -4.18
C PRO A 328 3.71 -20.07 -3.76
N THR A 329 3.10 -19.69 -2.63
CA THR A 329 3.08 -18.29 -2.15
C THR A 329 4.48 -17.81 -1.76
N VAL A 330 5.29 -18.70 -1.24
CA VAL A 330 6.72 -18.47 -0.92
C VAL A 330 7.58 -19.55 -1.58
N PRO A 331 8.89 -19.35 -1.76
CA PRO A 331 9.76 -20.35 -2.36
C PRO A 331 9.77 -21.69 -1.61
N ILE A 332 10.20 -22.75 -2.29
CA ILE A 332 10.39 -24.10 -1.67
C ILE A 332 11.42 -23.98 -0.54
N ASN A 333 11.19 -24.67 0.57
CA ASN A 333 12.01 -24.66 1.79
C ASN A 333 12.03 -23.32 2.53
N THR A 334 11.07 -22.44 2.29
CA THR A 334 10.91 -21.18 3.04
C THR A 334 9.52 -21.04 3.66
N ALA A 335 8.84 -22.16 3.94
CA ALA A 335 7.56 -22.15 4.63
C ALA A 335 7.70 -21.48 6.00
N ARG A 336 6.72 -20.66 6.35
CA ARG A 336 6.80 -19.76 7.51
C ARG A 336 5.46 -19.54 8.18
N ILE A 337 5.49 -19.06 9.41
CA ILE A 337 4.36 -18.35 10.01
C ILE A 337 4.55 -16.86 9.72
N ARG A 338 3.56 -16.24 9.10
CA ARG A 338 3.53 -14.79 8.92
C ARG A 338 2.82 -14.17 10.13
N ILE A 339 3.59 -13.69 11.09
CA ILE A 339 3.07 -12.99 12.26
C ILE A 339 2.70 -11.56 11.83
N VAL A 340 1.47 -11.14 12.12
CA VAL A 340 1.00 -9.78 11.86
C VAL A 340 0.63 -9.15 13.19
N MET A 341 1.45 -8.19 13.62
CA MET A 341 1.24 -7.47 14.87
C MET A 341 0.04 -6.53 14.77
N ASN A 342 -0.61 -6.32 15.92
CA ASN A 342 -1.79 -5.46 16.02
C ASN A 342 -1.62 -4.52 17.24
N ALA A 343 -1.97 -3.25 17.08
CA ALA A 343 -1.86 -2.25 18.14
C ALA A 343 -2.81 -2.47 19.34
N LYS A 344 -3.71 -3.46 19.28
CA LYS A 344 -4.54 -3.87 20.42
C LYS A 344 -3.90 -4.96 21.28
N LEU A 345 -2.80 -5.56 20.84
CA LEU A 345 -2.03 -6.49 21.64
C LEU A 345 -1.39 -5.74 22.82
N THR A 346 -1.34 -6.42 23.96
CA THR A 346 -0.66 -5.93 25.17
C THR A 346 0.79 -6.45 25.20
N HIS A 347 1.60 -5.89 26.09
CA HIS A 347 2.94 -6.44 26.37
C HIS A 347 2.87 -7.88 26.88
N ASP A 348 1.82 -8.24 27.64
CA ASP A 348 1.63 -9.61 28.14
C ASP A 348 1.26 -10.57 27.01
N ASP A 349 0.43 -10.15 26.04
CA ASP A 349 0.17 -10.95 24.82
C ASP A 349 1.44 -11.22 24.05
N CYS A 350 2.32 -10.20 23.88
CA CYS A 350 3.61 -10.38 23.22
C CYS A 350 4.54 -11.31 24.02
N THR A 351 4.57 -11.19 25.35
CA THR A 351 5.35 -12.10 26.21
C THR A 351 4.84 -13.54 26.06
N HIS A 352 3.53 -13.72 26.01
CA HIS A 352 2.92 -15.04 25.80
C HIS A 352 3.26 -15.57 24.40
N LEU A 353 3.12 -14.75 23.35
CA LEU A 353 3.49 -15.13 21.97
C LEU A 353 4.95 -15.58 21.89
N ILE A 354 5.88 -14.77 22.43
CA ILE A 354 7.32 -15.06 22.40
C ILE A 354 7.64 -16.43 23.06
N LYS A 355 6.97 -16.76 24.15
CA LYS A 355 7.14 -18.08 24.81
C LYS A 355 6.67 -19.26 23.94
N GLN A 356 5.83 -19.00 22.92
CA GLN A 356 5.32 -20.02 22.02
C GLN A 356 6.14 -20.12 20.71
N LEU A 357 7.03 -19.17 20.42
CA LEU A 357 7.90 -19.18 19.23
C LEU A 357 9.16 -20.01 19.49
#